data_758fd1b0e2a63d9bbbf12292c2918709
#
_entry.id   758fd1b0e2a63d9bbbf12292c2918709
#
_cell.length_a   1.000
_cell.length_b   1.000
_cell.length_c   1.000
_cell.angle_alpha   90.00
_cell.angle_beta   90.00
_cell.angle_gamma   90.00
#
_symmetry.space_group_name_H-M   'P 1'
#
loop_
_entity.id
_entity.type
_entity.pdbx_description
1 polymer ?
#
loop_
_entity_poly.entity_id
_entity_poly.type
_entity_poly.pdbx_seq_one_letter_code
_entity_poly.pdbx_strand_id
1 'polypeptide(L)'
;MNATSRLLILAAGLLGFTGIALGAFGAHALKETLTARGSVSTWQTAVLYHLIHAVALLALAALAHSTGSGPSGGWTNARWIGVSWSLGVILFSGSLYWLSLGGPSILGPVTPLGGLAFLTGWLLVAWNALSSTKP
;
A
#
# COMPACT_ATOMS: atom_id res chain seq x y z
N MET A 1 -20.11 10.45 5.14
CA MET A 1 -18.78 9.98 4.66
C MET A 1 -18.50 10.68 3.34
N ASN A 2 -17.37 11.38 3.21
CA ASN A 2 -17.01 12.06 1.96
C ASN A 2 -16.50 11.06 0.91
N ALA A 3 -16.43 11.48 -0.37
CA ALA A 3 -16.02 10.63 -1.48
C ALA A 3 -14.59 10.08 -1.30
N THR A 4 -13.67 10.89 -0.78
CA THR A 4 -12.28 10.48 -0.53
C THR A 4 -12.19 9.36 0.50
N SER A 5 -12.85 9.51 1.66
CA SER A 5 -12.87 8.47 2.70
C SER A 5 -13.48 7.16 2.18
N ARG A 6 -14.54 7.25 1.37
CA ARG A 6 -15.16 6.07 0.75
C ARG A 6 -14.19 5.33 -0.17
N LEU A 7 -13.47 6.06 -1.01
CA LEU A 7 -12.48 5.47 -1.93
C LEU A 7 -11.31 4.81 -1.17
N LEU A 8 -10.83 5.47 -0.10
CA LEU A 8 -9.76 4.93 0.74
C LEU A 8 -10.18 3.64 1.45
N ILE A 9 -11.42 3.57 1.97
CA ILE A 9 -11.97 2.35 2.60
C ILE A 9 -12.10 1.22 1.58
N LEU A 10 -12.59 1.51 0.38
CA LEU A 10 -12.69 0.52 -0.69
C LEU A 10 -11.31 -0.02 -1.08
N ALA A 11 -10.33 0.86 -1.27
CA ALA A 11 -8.95 0.48 -1.57
C ALA A 11 -8.36 -0.37 -0.43
N ALA A 12 -8.51 0.07 0.83
CA ALA A 12 -8.06 -0.67 2.00
C ALA A 12 -8.67 -2.08 2.08
N GLY A 13 -9.98 -2.19 1.84
CA GLY A 13 -10.69 -3.47 1.87
C GLY A 13 -10.22 -4.42 0.77
N LEU A 14 -10.10 -3.93 -0.48
CA LEU A 14 -9.61 -4.72 -1.60
C LEU A 14 -8.16 -5.17 -1.41
N LEU A 15 -7.28 -4.25 -1.00
CA LEU A 15 -5.88 -4.57 -0.74
C LEU A 15 -5.73 -5.47 0.48
N GLY A 16 -6.50 -5.26 1.55
CA GLY A 16 -6.48 -6.14 2.71
C GLY A 16 -6.91 -7.57 2.35
N PHE A 17 -8.01 -7.71 1.61
CA PHE A 17 -8.48 -9.01 1.15
C PHE A 17 -7.44 -9.73 0.27
N THR A 18 -6.91 -9.04 -0.75
CA THR A 18 -5.92 -9.63 -1.66
C THR A 18 -4.59 -9.93 -0.96
N GLY A 19 -4.15 -9.06 -0.05
CA GLY A 19 -2.92 -9.27 0.73
C GLY A 19 -3.01 -10.49 1.64
N ILE A 20 -4.14 -10.70 2.33
CA ILE A 20 -4.37 -11.91 3.16
C ILE A 20 -4.43 -13.15 2.28
N ALA A 21 -5.14 -13.11 1.16
CA ALA A 21 -5.22 -14.23 0.23
C ALA A 21 -3.84 -14.63 -0.29
N LEU A 22 -3.04 -13.66 -0.76
CA LEU A 22 -1.67 -13.91 -1.25
C LEU A 22 -0.74 -14.41 -0.13
N GLY A 23 -0.91 -13.93 1.11
CA GLY A 23 -0.21 -14.45 2.27
C GLY A 23 -0.53 -15.93 2.51
N ALA A 24 -1.81 -16.30 2.50
CA ALA A 24 -2.26 -17.67 2.65
C ALA A 24 -1.78 -18.57 1.49
N PHE A 25 -1.86 -18.11 0.25
CA PHE A 25 -1.34 -18.85 -0.90
C PHE A 25 0.15 -19.11 -0.78
N GLY A 26 0.95 -18.12 -0.38
CA GLY A 26 2.38 -18.25 -0.17
C GLY A 26 2.74 -19.26 0.92
N ALA A 27 1.96 -19.30 2.00
CA ALA A 27 2.18 -20.22 3.12
C ALA A 27 1.75 -21.67 2.83
N HIS A 28 0.82 -21.87 1.90
CA HIS A 28 0.22 -23.19 1.62
C HIS A 28 0.44 -23.63 0.17
N ALA A 29 -0.40 -23.20 -0.76
CA ALA A 29 -0.42 -23.69 -2.14
C ALA A 29 0.88 -23.41 -2.93
N LEU A 30 1.56 -22.30 -2.66
CA LEU A 30 2.78 -21.90 -3.36
C LEU A 30 4.07 -22.23 -2.59
N LYS A 31 3.96 -22.82 -1.38
CA LYS A 31 5.10 -23.05 -0.49
C LYS A 31 6.23 -23.82 -1.16
N GLU A 32 5.92 -24.93 -1.81
CA GLU A 32 6.92 -25.76 -2.49
C GLU A 32 7.57 -25.02 -3.66
N THR A 33 6.78 -24.34 -4.47
CA THR A 33 7.28 -23.53 -5.62
C THR A 33 8.21 -22.42 -5.15
N LEU A 34 7.81 -21.66 -4.13
CA LEU A 34 8.61 -20.58 -3.58
C LEU A 34 9.90 -21.08 -2.93
N THR A 35 9.84 -22.24 -2.23
CA THR A 35 11.02 -22.86 -1.62
C THR A 35 11.99 -23.34 -2.69
N ALA A 36 11.52 -24.04 -3.71
CA ALA A 36 12.35 -24.51 -4.81
C ALA A 36 13.04 -23.36 -5.57
N ARG A 37 12.41 -22.18 -5.61
CA ARG A 37 12.97 -20.97 -6.24
C ARG A 37 13.83 -20.12 -5.30
N GLY A 38 13.91 -20.46 -4.01
CA GLY A 38 14.58 -19.62 -3.00
C GLY A 38 13.94 -18.23 -2.83
N SER A 39 12.65 -18.08 -3.16
CA SER A 39 11.95 -16.80 -3.22
C SER A 39 10.94 -16.55 -2.08
N VAL A 40 10.94 -17.41 -1.06
CA VAL A 40 10.02 -17.30 0.09
C VAL A 40 10.11 -15.94 0.77
N SER A 41 11.33 -15.46 1.04
CA SER A 41 11.55 -14.14 1.68
C SER A 41 11.06 -12.98 0.83
N THR A 42 11.24 -13.05 -0.49
CA THR A 42 10.76 -12.05 -1.45
C THR A 42 9.24 -11.97 -1.44
N TRP A 43 8.57 -13.13 -1.47
CA TRP A 43 7.11 -13.21 -1.35
C TRP A 43 6.60 -12.63 -0.03
N GLN A 44 7.24 -12.99 1.09
CA GLN A 44 6.89 -12.48 2.42
C GLN A 44 7.07 -10.96 2.51
N THR A 45 8.14 -10.42 1.92
CA THR A 45 8.33 -8.96 1.82
C THR A 45 7.19 -8.30 1.07
N ALA A 46 6.76 -8.88 -0.06
CA ALA A 46 5.62 -8.38 -0.82
C ALA A 46 4.34 -8.35 0.02
N VAL A 47 4.03 -9.45 0.72
CA VAL A 47 2.85 -9.55 1.60
C VAL A 47 2.91 -8.52 2.73
N LEU A 48 4.07 -8.37 3.37
CA LEU A 48 4.26 -7.44 4.48
C LEU A 48 3.94 -6.00 4.07
N TYR A 49 4.57 -5.51 2.98
CA TYR A 49 4.34 -4.15 2.50
C TYR A 49 2.91 -3.95 2.00
N HIS A 50 2.33 -4.96 1.37
CA HIS A 50 0.95 -4.96 0.92
C HIS A 50 -0.02 -4.75 2.10
N LEU A 51 0.09 -5.55 3.15
CA LEU A 51 -0.81 -5.50 4.31
C LEU A 51 -0.59 -4.25 5.16
N ILE A 52 0.67 -3.82 5.37
CA ILE A 52 0.94 -2.57 6.10
C ILE A 52 0.24 -1.39 5.43
N HIS A 53 0.32 -1.28 4.09
CA HIS A 53 -0.29 -0.15 3.41
C HIS A 53 -1.82 -0.28 3.27
N ALA A 54 -2.37 -1.49 3.25
CA ALA A 54 -3.82 -1.69 3.36
C ALA A 54 -4.36 -1.16 4.71
N VAL A 55 -3.66 -1.46 5.82
CA VAL A 55 -4.02 -0.93 7.15
C VAL A 55 -3.80 0.58 7.23
N ALA A 56 -2.70 1.08 6.66
CA ALA A 56 -2.42 2.52 6.62
C ALA A 56 -3.51 3.30 5.85
N LEU A 57 -4.02 2.74 4.74
CA LEU A 57 -5.15 3.32 3.99
C LEU A 57 -6.43 3.39 4.83
N LEU A 58 -6.71 2.35 5.62
CA LEU A 58 -7.88 2.35 6.51
C LEU A 58 -7.75 3.42 7.60
N ALA A 59 -6.56 3.55 8.20
CA ALA A 59 -6.27 4.60 9.18
C ALA A 59 -6.39 6.01 8.56
N LEU A 60 -5.84 6.19 7.35
CA LEU A 60 -5.96 7.45 6.60
C LEU A 60 -7.41 7.80 6.31
N ALA A 61 -8.25 6.81 5.97
CA ALA A 61 -9.68 7.03 5.74
C ALA A 61 -10.40 7.52 6.99
N ALA A 62 -10.06 6.96 8.16
CA ALA A 62 -10.61 7.38 9.46
C ALA A 62 -10.21 8.82 9.77
N LEU A 63 -8.93 9.18 9.60
CA LEU A 63 -8.42 10.54 9.80
C LEU A 63 -9.07 11.55 8.85
N ALA A 64 -9.18 11.20 7.57
CA ALA A 64 -9.82 12.06 6.56
C ALA A 64 -11.32 12.24 6.79
N HIS A 65 -11.96 11.29 7.50
CA HIS A 65 -13.37 11.39 7.88
C HIS A 65 -13.58 12.28 9.11
N SER A 66 -12.73 12.13 10.13
CA SER A 66 -12.88 12.82 11.42
C SER A 66 -12.63 14.33 11.33
N THR A 67 -11.76 14.77 10.42
CA THR A 67 -11.35 16.18 10.30
C THR A 67 -12.28 17.02 9.43
N GLY A 68 -13.33 16.44 8.83
CA GLY A 68 -14.31 17.15 8.01
C GLY A 68 -13.73 17.68 6.68
N SER A 69 -14.63 18.23 5.83
CA SER A 69 -14.27 18.77 4.51
C SER A 69 -14.10 20.30 4.53
N GLY A 70 -13.74 20.90 5.66
CA GLY A 70 -13.62 22.34 5.83
C GLY A 70 -12.33 22.91 5.20
N PRO A 71 -12.35 24.20 4.78
CA PRO A 71 -11.19 24.86 4.17
C PRO A 71 -9.98 25.02 5.11
N SER A 72 -10.16 24.84 6.41
CA SER A 72 -9.18 25.22 7.44
C SER A 72 -8.64 24.10 8.32
N GLY A 73 -8.84 22.81 8.00
CA GLY A 73 -8.35 21.80 8.94
C GLY A 73 -8.59 20.35 8.57
N GLY A 74 -8.44 19.95 7.34
CA GLY A 74 -8.59 18.56 6.96
C GLY A 74 -7.31 17.96 6.40
N TRP A 75 -7.27 16.64 6.25
CA TRP A 75 -6.24 15.91 5.51
C TRP A 75 -6.37 16.19 4.01
N THR A 76 -5.99 17.41 3.61
CA THR A 76 -6.17 17.94 2.23
C THR A 76 -5.49 17.05 1.19
N ASN A 77 -4.39 16.37 1.55
CA ASN A 77 -3.63 15.49 0.69
C ASN A 77 -4.03 14.00 0.81
N ALA A 78 -5.08 13.66 1.59
CA ALA A 78 -5.47 12.27 1.83
C ALA A 78 -5.67 11.46 0.53
N ARG A 79 -6.26 12.10 -0.49
CA ARG A 79 -6.43 11.46 -1.80
C ARG A 79 -5.09 11.09 -2.45
N TRP A 80 -4.12 12.00 -2.43
CA TRP A 80 -2.81 11.78 -3.04
C TRP A 80 -1.97 10.77 -2.26
N ILE A 81 -2.06 10.78 -0.93
CA ILE A 81 -1.47 9.76 -0.07
C ILE A 81 -2.03 8.38 -0.42
N GLY A 82 -3.35 8.27 -0.53
CA GLY A 82 -4.02 7.02 -0.89
C GLY A 82 -3.63 6.51 -2.28
N VAL A 83 -3.55 7.40 -3.27
CA VAL A 83 -3.08 7.06 -4.62
C VAL A 83 -1.63 6.56 -4.57
N SER A 84 -0.73 7.29 -3.89
CA SER A 84 0.68 6.92 -3.77
C SER A 84 0.86 5.55 -3.12
N TRP A 85 0.17 5.27 -2.02
CA TRP A 85 0.27 3.96 -1.36
C TRP A 85 -0.35 2.83 -2.17
N SER A 86 -1.47 3.06 -2.84
CA SER A 86 -2.09 2.06 -3.72
C SER A 86 -1.18 1.72 -4.91
N LEU A 87 -0.60 2.74 -5.56
CA LEU A 87 0.40 2.54 -6.62
C LEU A 87 1.64 1.82 -6.08
N GLY A 88 2.10 2.18 -4.88
CA GLY A 88 3.19 1.50 -4.20
C GLY A 88 2.92 0.01 -4.04
N VAL A 89 1.73 -0.40 -3.59
CA VAL A 89 1.36 -1.82 -3.48
C VAL A 89 1.38 -2.50 -4.84
N ILE A 90 0.80 -1.89 -5.87
CA ILE A 90 0.73 -2.48 -7.22
C ILE A 90 2.15 -2.66 -7.79
N LEU A 91 2.98 -1.64 -7.72
CA LEU A 91 4.31 -1.66 -8.33
C LEU A 91 5.33 -2.43 -7.49
N PHE A 92 5.38 -2.21 -6.16
CA PHE A 92 6.34 -2.87 -5.27
C PHE A 92 5.94 -4.32 -4.99
N SER A 93 4.80 -4.52 -4.31
CA SER A 93 4.36 -5.87 -3.94
C SER A 93 3.98 -6.69 -5.17
N GLY A 94 3.31 -6.09 -6.16
CA GLY A 94 2.94 -6.75 -7.40
C GLY A 94 4.16 -7.26 -8.17
N SER A 95 5.21 -6.46 -8.34
CA SER A 95 6.45 -6.90 -9.01
C SER A 95 7.16 -8.01 -8.23
N LEU A 96 7.23 -7.92 -6.90
CA LEU A 96 7.84 -8.94 -6.06
C LEU A 96 7.09 -10.28 -6.10
N TYR A 97 5.74 -10.25 -6.11
CA TYR A 97 4.95 -11.48 -6.31
C TYR A 97 5.30 -12.14 -7.64
N TRP A 98 5.34 -11.36 -8.70
CA TRP A 98 5.62 -11.87 -10.03
C TRP A 98 7.03 -12.41 -10.16
N LEU A 99 8.04 -11.68 -9.65
CA LEU A 99 9.44 -12.14 -9.62
C LEU A 99 9.61 -13.42 -8.78
N SER A 100 8.90 -13.53 -7.66
CA SER A 100 8.94 -14.74 -6.80
C SER A 100 8.47 -16.00 -7.52
N LEU A 101 7.56 -15.85 -8.48
CA LEU A 101 7.04 -16.95 -9.30
C LEU A 101 7.87 -17.20 -10.57
N GLY A 102 8.99 -16.50 -10.74
CA GLY A 102 9.87 -16.64 -11.90
C GLY A 102 9.50 -15.75 -13.08
N GLY A 103 8.80 -14.67 -12.84
CA GLY A 103 8.50 -13.67 -13.85
C GLY A 103 9.75 -12.98 -14.40
N PRO A 104 9.62 -12.25 -15.53
CA PRO A 104 10.76 -11.66 -16.22
C PRO A 104 11.48 -10.62 -15.37
N SER A 105 12.83 -10.65 -15.40
CA SER A 105 13.71 -9.76 -14.64
C SER A 105 13.52 -8.27 -14.94
N ILE A 106 12.87 -7.92 -16.05
CA ILE A 106 12.50 -6.54 -16.41
C ILE A 106 11.60 -5.88 -15.34
N LEU A 107 10.95 -6.66 -14.50
CA LEU A 107 10.17 -6.15 -13.37
C LEU A 107 11.03 -5.73 -12.17
N GLY A 108 12.32 -6.08 -12.14
CA GLY A 108 13.25 -5.65 -11.09
C GLY A 108 13.27 -4.13 -10.88
N PRO A 109 13.47 -3.33 -11.93
CA PRO A 109 13.41 -1.86 -11.84
C PRO A 109 12.05 -1.28 -11.45
N VAL A 110 10.95 -2.03 -11.60
CA VAL A 110 9.60 -1.58 -11.21
C VAL A 110 9.46 -1.56 -9.68
N THR A 111 10.09 -2.48 -8.97
CA THR A 111 10.04 -2.55 -7.51
C THR A 111 10.52 -1.27 -6.82
N PRO A 112 11.69 -0.68 -7.15
CA PRO A 112 12.12 0.61 -6.60
C PRO A 112 11.14 1.76 -6.87
N LEU A 113 10.48 1.79 -8.03
CA LEU A 113 9.47 2.82 -8.33
C LEU A 113 8.28 2.70 -7.38
N GLY A 114 7.85 1.48 -7.06
CA GLY A 114 6.84 1.25 -6.04
C GLY A 114 7.30 1.69 -4.65
N GLY A 115 8.57 1.47 -4.31
CA GLY A 115 9.18 1.97 -3.08
C GLY A 115 9.16 3.49 -2.99
N LEU A 116 9.48 4.20 -4.08
CA LEU A 116 9.38 5.66 -4.15
C LEU A 116 7.93 6.14 -3.97
N ALA A 117 6.94 5.42 -4.52
CA ALA A 117 5.53 5.74 -4.32
C ALA A 117 5.14 5.62 -2.83
N PHE A 118 5.60 4.58 -2.12
CA PHE A 118 5.39 4.47 -0.68
C PHE A 118 6.01 5.64 0.09
N LEU A 119 7.27 5.95 -0.18
CA LEU A 119 7.99 7.07 0.45
C LEU A 119 7.27 8.40 0.22
N THR A 120 6.80 8.65 -1.01
CA THR A 120 6.03 9.85 -1.34
C THR A 120 4.78 9.96 -0.48
N GLY A 121 4.03 8.87 -0.33
CA GLY A 121 2.84 8.85 0.52
C GLY A 121 3.16 9.17 1.99
N TRP A 122 4.23 8.59 2.55
CA TRP A 122 4.67 8.87 3.92
C TRP A 122 5.18 10.30 4.11
N LEU A 123 5.89 10.87 3.13
CA LEU A 123 6.28 12.29 3.16
C LEU A 123 5.07 13.22 3.14
N LEU A 124 4.04 12.89 2.37
CA LEU A 124 2.79 13.66 2.36
C LEU A 124 2.03 13.57 3.70
N VAL A 125 2.09 12.43 4.40
CA VAL A 125 1.56 12.31 5.78
C VAL A 125 2.29 13.27 6.71
N ALA A 126 3.61 13.25 6.72
CA ALA A 126 4.43 14.15 7.54
C ALA A 126 4.17 15.62 7.20
N TRP A 127 4.08 15.95 5.92
CA TRP A 127 3.77 17.30 5.46
C TRP A 127 2.40 17.79 5.95
N ASN A 128 1.38 16.94 5.88
CA ASN A 128 0.05 17.29 6.41
C ASN A 128 0.10 17.62 7.90
N ALA A 129 0.80 16.82 8.69
CA ALA A 129 0.94 17.06 10.13
C ALA A 129 1.60 18.41 10.43
N LEU A 130 2.65 18.75 9.69
CA LEU A 130 3.36 20.04 9.85
C LEU A 130 2.51 21.24 9.39
N SER A 131 1.70 21.06 8.34
CA SER A 131 0.86 22.11 7.77
C SER A 131 -0.39 22.40 8.60
N SER A 132 -0.86 21.45 9.39
CA SER A 132 -2.06 21.57 10.23
C SER A 132 -1.83 22.34 11.52
N THR A 133 -0.59 22.75 11.85
CA THR A 133 -0.23 23.46 13.07
C THR A 133 -0.36 24.99 12.98
N LYS A 134 -0.96 25.55 11.94
CA LYS A 134 -1.26 26.99 11.90
C LYS A 134 -2.48 27.28 12.77
N PRO A 135 -2.33 28.15 13.79
CA PRO A 135 -3.42 28.58 14.65
C PRO A 135 -4.47 29.38 13.88
#